data_db782b86d5371c86c29c9ebd20176f5a
#
_entry.id   db782b86d5371c86c29c9ebd20176f5a
#
_cell.length_a   1.000
_cell.length_b   1.000
_cell.length_c   1.000
_cell.angle_alpha   90.00
_cell.angle_beta   90.00
_cell.angle_gamma   90.00
#
_symmetry.space_group_name_H-M   'P 1'
#
loop_
_entity.id
_entity.type
_entity.pdbx_description
1 polymer ?
#
loop_
_entity_poly.entity_id
_entity_poly.type
_entity_poly.pdbx_seq_one_letter_code
_entity_poly.pdbx_strand_id
1 'polypeptide(L)'
;QGVEISPDTLMIAENTPLILPIHGELDRAREEAASKGTKIGTTGRGIGPCYEDKVGRRAIRVADLADDATLEARVDRALQHHDPLRKGLGIEAVDRDGLVAQLKEIAAKILPFAAPVWKVLNEKRKAGKRILFEGAQGALLDIDFGTYPFVTSSNVISGQAATGVGIGPNSIDYVLGIVKA
;
A
#
# COMPACT_ATOMS: atom_id res chain seq x y z
N GLN A 1 -0.54 14.97 -19.46
CA GLN A 1 -0.99 14.00 -20.48
C GLN A 1 -2.46 14.20 -20.88
N GLY A 2 -3.11 15.27 -20.41
CA GLY A 2 -4.46 15.65 -20.83
C GLY A 2 -5.62 14.83 -20.26
N VAL A 3 -5.35 13.98 -19.25
CA VAL A 3 -6.40 13.25 -18.53
C VAL A 3 -6.89 14.13 -17.39
N GLU A 4 -8.19 14.43 -17.37
CA GLU A 4 -8.83 15.11 -16.26
C GLU A 4 -8.91 14.16 -15.05
N ILE A 5 -8.43 14.61 -13.89
CA ILE A 5 -8.50 13.86 -12.63
C ILE A 5 -9.63 14.45 -11.80
N SER A 6 -10.70 13.69 -11.65
CA SER A 6 -11.86 14.01 -10.84
C SER A 6 -12.40 12.75 -10.15
N PRO A 7 -13.29 12.86 -9.16
CA PRO A 7 -13.93 11.70 -8.54
C PRO A 7 -14.72 10.83 -9.53
N ASP A 8 -15.09 11.36 -10.69
CA ASP A 8 -15.77 10.59 -11.75
C ASP A 8 -14.82 9.75 -12.58
N THR A 9 -13.55 10.16 -12.68
CA THR A 9 -12.53 9.51 -13.51
C THR A 9 -11.50 8.71 -12.73
N LEU A 10 -11.35 8.96 -11.43
CA LEU A 10 -10.41 8.29 -10.54
C LEU A 10 -11.10 7.90 -9.23
N MET A 11 -10.88 6.68 -8.79
CA MET A 11 -11.30 6.21 -7.47
C MET A 11 -10.12 5.62 -6.71
N ILE A 12 -10.08 5.86 -5.42
CA ILE A 12 -9.11 5.27 -4.49
C ILE A 12 -9.87 4.34 -3.55
N ALA A 13 -9.47 3.07 -3.49
CA ALA A 13 -10.14 2.12 -2.61
C ALA A 13 -10.01 2.54 -1.13
N GLU A 14 -11.12 2.65 -0.43
CA GLU A 14 -11.21 3.06 0.97
C GLU A 14 -10.38 2.19 1.92
N ASN A 15 -10.15 0.93 1.55
CA ASN A 15 -9.36 -0.04 2.32
C ASN A 15 -7.86 -0.02 1.98
N THR A 16 -7.40 0.87 1.11
CA THR A 16 -5.99 1.00 0.75
C THR A 16 -5.18 1.52 1.94
N PRO A 17 -4.08 0.85 2.35
CA PRO A 17 -3.19 1.36 3.39
C PRO A 17 -2.38 2.55 2.87
N LEU A 18 -2.12 3.50 3.76
CA LEU A 18 -1.30 4.68 3.48
C LEU A 18 0.17 4.37 3.73
N ILE A 19 1.04 4.78 2.82
CA ILE A 19 2.47 4.81 3.06
C ILE A 19 2.78 6.12 3.79
N LEU A 20 3.22 6.00 5.04
CA LEU A 20 3.57 7.12 5.90
C LEU A 20 5.05 7.48 5.75
N PRO A 21 5.48 8.71 6.09
CA PRO A 21 6.89 9.09 6.12
C PRO A 21 7.76 8.12 6.92
N ILE A 22 7.24 7.65 8.07
CA ILE A 22 7.90 6.68 8.95
C ILE A 22 8.26 5.37 8.26
N HIS A 23 7.46 4.92 7.29
CA HIS A 23 7.74 3.70 6.53
C HIS A 23 8.99 3.86 5.65
N GLY A 24 9.12 4.99 4.95
CA GLY A 24 10.29 5.29 4.13
C GLY A 24 11.56 5.45 4.95
N GLU A 25 11.47 6.10 6.11
CA GLU A 25 12.61 6.25 7.04
C GLU A 25 13.06 4.89 7.57
N LEU A 26 12.13 4.04 7.99
CA LEU A 26 12.43 2.69 8.49
C LEU A 26 13.04 1.81 7.39
N ASP A 27 12.51 1.87 6.19
CA ASP A 27 13.01 1.12 5.02
C ASP A 27 14.48 1.47 4.74
N ARG A 28 14.81 2.75 4.68
CA ARG A 28 16.20 3.23 4.49
C ARG A 28 17.10 2.83 5.64
N ALA A 29 16.67 3.01 6.88
CA ALA A 29 17.50 2.68 8.05
C ALA A 29 17.81 1.18 8.12
N ARG A 30 16.87 0.32 7.78
CA ARG A 30 17.09 -1.14 7.70
C ARG A 30 18.10 -1.49 6.61
N GLU A 31 17.98 -0.90 5.42
CA GLU A 31 18.93 -1.11 4.33
C GLU A 31 20.34 -0.59 4.67
N GLU A 32 20.46 0.53 5.37
CA GLU A 32 21.74 1.08 5.82
C GLU A 32 22.38 0.21 6.89
N ALA A 33 21.61 -0.29 7.85
CA ALA A 33 22.07 -1.17 8.91
C ALA A 33 22.44 -2.59 8.42
N ALA A 34 21.93 -3.00 7.25
CA ALA A 34 22.20 -4.32 6.68
C ALA A 34 23.66 -4.46 6.24
N SER A 35 24.29 -5.61 6.57
CA SER A 35 25.64 -5.94 6.16
C SER A 35 25.73 -6.18 4.64
N LYS A 36 26.96 -6.10 4.10
CA LYS A 36 27.21 -6.39 2.70
C LYS A 36 26.78 -7.82 2.36
N GLY A 37 25.80 -7.98 1.48
CA GLY A 37 25.23 -9.30 1.09
C GLY A 37 23.87 -9.62 1.73
N THR A 38 23.40 -8.84 2.71
CA THR A 38 22.06 -8.99 3.29
C THR A 38 21.09 -7.89 2.88
N LYS A 39 21.55 -6.91 2.09
CA LYS A 39 20.70 -5.87 1.54
C LYS A 39 19.71 -6.45 0.54
N ILE A 40 18.45 -6.10 0.69
CA ILE A 40 17.40 -6.50 -0.25
C ILE A 40 17.46 -5.67 -1.56
N GLY A 41 17.96 -4.44 -1.48
CA GLY A 41 17.98 -3.50 -2.60
C GLY A 41 16.63 -2.80 -2.76
N THR A 42 15.99 -2.43 -1.66
CA THR A 42 14.71 -1.72 -1.69
C THR A 42 14.84 -0.34 -2.33
N THR A 43 13.72 0.22 -2.76
CA THR A 43 13.68 1.60 -3.29
C THR A 43 13.69 2.67 -2.19
N GLY A 44 13.68 2.27 -0.91
CA GLY A 44 13.63 3.18 0.24
C GLY A 44 12.32 3.98 0.36
N ARG A 45 11.26 3.52 -0.30
CA ARG A 45 9.95 4.19 -0.33
C ARG A 45 8.97 3.71 0.74
N GLY A 46 9.36 2.74 1.55
CA GLY A 46 8.54 2.24 2.65
C GLY A 46 7.48 1.23 2.26
N ILE A 47 7.55 0.62 1.09
CA ILE A 47 6.58 -0.38 0.64
C ILE A 47 6.55 -1.58 1.59
N GLY A 48 7.72 -2.16 1.92
CA GLY A 48 7.84 -3.28 2.85
C GLY A 48 7.24 -2.99 4.22
N PRO A 49 7.69 -1.95 4.93
CA PRO A 49 7.13 -1.57 6.22
C PRO A 49 5.61 -1.28 6.19
N CYS A 50 5.08 -0.71 5.11
CA CYS A 50 3.63 -0.52 4.95
C CYS A 50 2.89 -1.85 4.82
N TYR A 51 3.44 -2.84 4.09
CA TYR A 51 2.89 -4.19 4.03
C TYR A 51 2.96 -4.91 5.38
N GLU A 52 4.06 -4.76 6.14
CA GLU A 52 4.16 -5.26 7.52
C GLU A 52 3.02 -4.70 8.39
N ASP A 53 2.75 -3.40 8.29
CA ASP A 53 1.67 -2.76 9.01
C ASP A 53 0.29 -3.26 8.58
N LYS A 54 0.08 -3.48 7.28
CA LYS A 54 -1.15 -4.06 6.74
C LYS A 54 -1.43 -5.44 7.36
N VAL A 55 -0.48 -6.37 7.29
CA VAL A 55 -0.67 -7.73 7.85
C VAL A 55 -0.63 -7.73 9.38
N GLY A 56 0.12 -6.81 10.00
CA GLY A 56 0.13 -6.55 11.44
C GLY A 56 -1.15 -5.87 11.95
N ARG A 57 -2.09 -5.53 11.07
CA ARG A 57 -3.40 -4.91 11.39
C ARG A 57 -3.28 -3.57 12.12
N ARG A 58 -2.23 -2.79 11.83
CA ARG A 58 -1.97 -1.45 12.40
C ARG A 58 -1.86 -0.37 11.32
N ALA A 59 -1.98 -0.74 10.04
CA ALA A 59 -1.98 0.23 8.96
C ALA A 59 -3.11 1.24 9.10
N ILE A 60 -2.83 2.49 8.76
CA ILE A 60 -3.83 3.53 8.54
C ILE A 60 -4.34 3.38 7.11
N ARG A 61 -5.65 3.34 6.92
CA ARG A 61 -6.30 3.21 5.61
C ARG A 61 -6.91 4.52 5.17
N VAL A 62 -7.22 4.63 3.90
CA VAL A 62 -7.92 5.81 3.34
C VAL A 62 -9.21 6.11 4.10
N ALA A 63 -10.01 5.09 4.44
CA ALA A 63 -11.24 5.26 5.23
C ALA A 63 -10.99 5.88 6.61
N ASP A 64 -9.86 5.60 7.24
CA ASP A 64 -9.55 6.13 8.59
C ASP A 64 -9.34 7.66 8.57
N LEU A 65 -9.09 8.25 7.40
CA LEU A 65 -8.96 9.71 7.25
C LEU A 65 -10.28 10.46 7.43
N ALA A 66 -11.42 9.77 7.37
CA ALA A 66 -12.74 10.39 7.41
C ALA A 66 -13.19 10.82 8.82
N ASP A 67 -12.53 10.31 9.88
CA ASP A 67 -12.87 10.60 11.26
C ASP A 67 -11.61 10.89 12.08
N ASP A 68 -11.52 12.08 12.63
CA ASP A 68 -10.34 12.56 13.36
C ASP A 68 -9.99 11.67 14.55
N ALA A 69 -10.97 11.23 15.33
CA ALA A 69 -10.72 10.41 16.51
C ALA A 69 -10.20 9.02 16.12
N THR A 70 -10.74 8.44 15.07
CA THR A 70 -10.28 7.17 14.49
C THR A 70 -8.85 7.33 13.97
N LEU A 71 -8.56 8.39 13.22
CA LEU A 71 -7.25 8.66 12.67
C LEU A 71 -6.19 8.76 13.78
N GLU A 72 -6.47 9.56 14.82
CA GLU A 72 -5.55 9.75 15.95
C GLU A 72 -5.28 8.43 16.69
N ALA A 73 -6.32 7.65 16.97
CA ALA A 73 -6.17 6.33 17.59
C ALA A 73 -5.35 5.35 16.72
N ARG A 74 -5.48 5.43 15.38
CA ARG A 74 -4.66 4.64 14.45
C ARG A 74 -3.21 5.06 14.45
N VAL A 75 -2.94 6.38 14.47
CA VAL A 75 -1.57 6.90 14.60
C VAL A 75 -0.94 6.41 15.90
N ASP A 76 -1.61 6.57 17.03
CA ASP A 76 -1.11 6.11 18.33
C ASP A 76 -0.77 4.63 18.33
N ARG A 77 -1.64 3.80 17.76
CA ARG A 77 -1.40 2.36 17.64
C ARG A 77 -0.21 2.03 16.74
N ALA A 78 -0.02 2.75 15.64
CA ALA A 78 1.13 2.57 14.76
C ALA A 78 2.43 2.94 15.49
N LEU A 79 2.45 4.09 16.19
CA LEU A 79 3.62 4.58 16.91
C LEU A 79 4.03 3.71 18.10
N GLN A 80 3.07 3.07 18.80
CA GLN A 80 3.37 2.06 19.83
C GLN A 80 4.27 0.94 19.30
N HIS A 81 4.13 0.59 18.03
CA HIS A 81 4.98 -0.41 17.38
C HIS A 81 6.28 0.19 16.83
N HIS A 82 6.17 1.33 16.16
CA HIS A 82 7.30 1.89 15.41
C HIS A 82 8.32 2.59 16.30
N ASP A 83 7.94 3.27 17.36
CA ASP A 83 8.86 4.04 18.22
C ASP A 83 9.92 3.17 18.91
N PRO A 84 9.58 2.00 19.51
CA PRO A 84 10.59 1.08 20.05
C PRO A 84 11.55 0.56 18.97
N LEU A 85 11.06 0.28 17.77
CA LEU A 85 11.88 -0.20 16.66
C LEU A 85 12.81 0.91 16.16
N ARG A 86 12.31 2.14 16.00
CA ARG A 86 13.08 3.32 15.62
C ARG A 86 14.20 3.59 16.62
N LYS A 87 13.87 3.55 17.92
CA LYS A 87 14.85 3.70 19.00
C LYS A 87 15.96 2.64 18.90
N GLY A 88 15.60 1.38 18.61
CA GLY A 88 16.56 0.30 18.42
C GLY A 88 17.50 0.50 17.23
N LEU A 89 17.07 1.24 16.21
CA LEU A 89 17.84 1.62 15.02
C LEU A 89 18.54 2.98 15.16
N GLY A 90 18.47 3.63 16.33
CA GLY A 90 19.06 4.95 16.55
C GLY A 90 18.34 6.09 15.83
N ILE A 91 17.08 5.91 15.45
CA ILE A 91 16.23 6.93 14.83
C ILE A 91 15.38 7.60 15.92
N GLU A 92 15.20 8.91 15.85
CA GLU A 92 14.36 9.65 16.78
C GLU A 92 12.89 9.20 16.73
N ALA A 93 12.18 9.40 17.85
CA ALA A 93 10.73 9.19 17.93
C ALA A 93 9.99 10.07 16.91
N VAL A 94 8.82 9.62 16.51
CA VAL A 94 7.99 10.36 15.54
C VAL A 94 7.35 11.57 16.22
N ASP A 95 7.35 12.71 15.53
CA ASP A 95 6.46 13.83 15.87
C ASP A 95 5.01 13.41 15.58
N ARG A 96 4.33 12.90 16.61
CA ARG A 96 2.95 12.40 16.52
C ARG A 96 1.98 13.48 16.00
N ASP A 97 2.07 14.67 16.57
CA ASP A 97 1.11 15.74 16.26
C ASP A 97 1.37 16.30 14.87
N GLY A 98 2.63 16.42 14.45
CA GLY A 98 3.01 16.74 13.09
C GLY A 98 2.51 15.71 12.07
N LEU A 99 2.61 14.42 12.39
CA LEU A 99 2.09 13.35 11.52
C LEU A 99 0.57 13.43 11.39
N VAL A 100 -0.16 13.61 12.50
CA VAL A 100 -1.62 13.77 12.49
C VAL A 100 -2.02 14.99 11.66
N ALA A 101 -1.35 16.12 11.83
CA ALA A 101 -1.64 17.34 11.07
C ALA A 101 -1.45 17.13 9.56
N GLN A 102 -0.36 16.47 9.14
CA GLN A 102 -0.13 16.13 7.74
C GLN A 102 -1.23 15.23 7.17
N LEU A 103 -1.66 14.23 7.93
CA LEU A 103 -2.71 13.30 7.49
C LEU A 103 -4.06 14.00 7.37
N LYS A 104 -4.40 14.92 8.27
CA LYS A 104 -5.62 15.74 8.17
C LYS A 104 -5.59 16.68 6.97
N GLU A 105 -4.44 17.28 6.66
CA GLU A 105 -4.28 18.10 5.45
C GLU A 105 -4.48 17.28 4.16
N ILE A 106 -3.90 16.08 4.11
CA ILE A 106 -4.02 15.20 2.94
C ILE A 106 -5.44 14.64 2.83
N ALA A 107 -6.15 14.41 3.95
CA ALA A 107 -7.51 13.89 3.97
C ALA A 107 -8.46 14.70 3.07
N ALA A 108 -8.40 16.03 3.15
CA ALA A 108 -9.22 16.90 2.31
C ALA A 108 -9.01 16.70 0.79
N LYS A 109 -7.81 16.27 0.40
CA LYS A 109 -7.43 16.03 -1.01
C LYS A 109 -7.78 14.62 -1.47
N ILE A 110 -7.76 13.63 -0.57
CA ILE A 110 -7.89 12.20 -0.89
C ILE A 110 -9.32 11.71 -0.73
N LEU A 111 -10.04 12.14 0.30
CA LEU A 111 -11.38 11.65 0.61
C LEU A 111 -12.41 11.83 -0.51
N PRO A 112 -12.38 12.90 -1.32
CA PRO A 112 -13.27 13.01 -2.47
C PRO A 112 -13.17 11.86 -3.48
N PHE A 113 -12.01 11.19 -3.54
CA PHE A 113 -11.75 10.05 -4.42
C PHE A 113 -11.99 8.68 -3.74
N ALA A 114 -12.23 8.66 -2.42
CA ALA A 114 -12.39 7.42 -1.67
C ALA A 114 -13.71 6.73 -2.05
N ALA A 115 -13.63 5.43 -2.34
CA ALA A 115 -14.79 4.65 -2.75
C ALA A 115 -14.67 3.18 -2.32
N PRO A 116 -15.79 2.47 -2.13
CA PRO A 116 -15.80 1.02 -1.96
C PRO A 116 -15.55 0.33 -3.32
N VAL A 117 -14.32 0.42 -3.83
CA VAL A 117 -13.93 0.00 -5.19
C VAL A 117 -14.31 -1.46 -5.47
N TRP A 118 -14.22 -2.35 -4.48
CA TRP A 118 -14.67 -3.74 -4.60
C TRP A 118 -16.14 -3.85 -5.03
N LYS A 119 -17.02 -2.98 -4.50
CA LYS A 119 -18.44 -2.93 -4.84
C LYS A 119 -18.62 -2.39 -6.25
N VAL A 120 -17.97 -1.28 -6.56
CA VAL A 120 -18.02 -0.67 -7.91
C VAL A 120 -17.56 -1.65 -8.99
N LEU A 121 -16.45 -2.35 -8.77
CA LEU A 121 -15.94 -3.35 -9.72
C LEU A 121 -16.92 -4.53 -9.90
N ASN A 122 -17.53 -5.00 -8.80
CA ASN A 122 -18.53 -6.06 -8.89
C ASN A 122 -19.77 -5.63 -9.67
N GLU A 123 -20.24 -4.40 -9.50
CA GLU A 123 -21.35 -3.81 -10.26
C GLU A 123 -21.01 -3.67 -11.75
N LYS A 124 -19.80 -3.14 -12.05
CA LYS A 124 -19.33 -3.02 -13.44
C LYS A 124 -19.23 -4.40 -14.13
N ARG A 125 -18.70 -5.41 -13.40
CA ARG A 125 -18.63 -6.78 -13.92
C ARG A 125 -20.03 -7.37 -14.22
N LYS A 126 -20.97 -7.22 -13.27
CA LYS A 126 -22.37 -7.65 -13.48
C LYS A 126 -23.04 -6.95 -14.66
N ALA A 127 -22.67 -5.71 -14.91
CA ALA A 127 -23.14 -4.95 -16.08
C ALA A 127 -22.40 -5.30 -17.40
N GLY A 128 -21.58 -6.34 -17.41
CA GLY A 128 -20.85 -6.79 -18.61
C GLY A 128 -19.74 -5.86 -19.07
N LYS A 129 -19.26 -4.97 -18.19
CA LYS A 129 -18.15 -4.09 -18.54
C LYS A 129 -16.82 -4.82 -18.54
N ARG A 130 -15.94 -4.48 -19.48
CA ARG A 130 -14.56 -4.96 -19.50
C ARG A 130 -13.74 -4.22 -18.44
N ILE A 131 -12.95 -4.98 -17.67
CA ILE A 131 -12.08 -4.46 -16.61
C ILE A 131 -10.65 -4.89 -16.95
N LEU A 132 -9.74 -3.93 -17.00
CA LEU A 132 -8.31 -4.19 -17.11
C LEU A 132 -7.69 -4.08 -15.70
N PHE A 133 -7.01 -5.13 -15.28
CA PHE A 133 -6.18 -5.12 -14.08
C PHE A 133 -4.72 -4.94 -14.50
N GLU A 134 -4.11 -3.87 -14.06
CA GLU A 134 -2.68 -3.62 -14.26
C GLU A 134 -1.96 -3.82 -12.93
N GLY A 135 -1.03 -4.78 -12.91
CA GLY A 135 -0.14 -5.01 -11.79
C GLY A 135 1.11 -4.13 -11.87
N ALA A 136 1.94 -4.26 -10.85
CA ALA A 136 3.28 -3.67 -10.81
C ALA A 136 4.32 -4.77 -10.63
N GLN A 137 5.60 -4.48 -10.84
CA GLN A 137 6.71 -5.41 -10.76
C GLN A 137 6.64 -6.54 -11.81
N GLY A 138 7.09 -7.74 -11.46
CA GLY A 138 7.06 -8.92 -12.31
C GLY A 138 7.10 -10.21 -11.51
N ALA A 139 6.75 -11.34 -12.13
CA ALA A 139 6.58 -12.64 -11.45
C ALA A 139 7.80 -13.08 -10.64
N LEU A 140 9.03 -12.78 -11.11
CA LEU A 140 10.27 -13.08 -10.36
C LEU A 140 10.46 -12.25 -9.08
N LEU A 141 9.67 -11.20 -8.91
CA LEU A 141 9.66 -10.36 -7.70
C LEU A 141 8.50 -10.70 -6.77
N ASP A 142 7.68 -11.72 -7.07
CA ASP A 142 6.60 -12.16 -6.19
C ASP A 142 7.14 -12.64 -4.85
N ILE A 143 6.48 -12.24 -3.74
CA ILE A 143 6.94 -12.56 -2.38
C ILE A 143 7.02 -14.07 -2.11
N ASP A 144 6.12 -14.86 -2.71
CA ASP A 144 6.04 -16.31 -2.47
C ASP A 144 6.73 -17.12 -3.56
N PHE A 145 6.61 -16.69 -4.83
CA PHE A 145 7.02 -17.47 -6.00
C PHE A 145 8.22 -16.88 -6.76
N GLY A 146 8.72 -15.72 -6.30
CA GLY A 146 9.89 -15.06 -6.89
C GLY A 146 11.23 -15.55 -6.34
N THR A 147 12.26 -14.76 -6.60
CA THR A 147 13.65 -15.06 -6.19
C THR A 147 13.93 -14.59 -4.76
N TYR A 148 13.18 -15.11 -3.80
CA TYR A 148 13.30 -14.78 -2.38
C TYR A 148 14.76 -14.94 -1.88
N PRO A 149 15.31 -13.99 -1.07
CA PRO A 149 14.64 -12.83 -0.45
C PRO A 149 14.66 -11.56 -1.31
N PHE A 150 15.19 -11.58 -2.53
CA PHE A 150 15.32 -10.42 -3.42
C PHE A 150 14.03 -10.21 -4.22
N VAL A 151 12.94 -9.91 -3.50
CA VAL A 151 11.57 -9.80 -4.01
C VAL A 151 10.90 -8.53 -3.48
N THR A 152 9.73 -8.18 -4.02
CA THR A 152 8.87 -7.17 -3.41
C THR A 152 8.08 -7.74 -2.22
N SER A 153 7.46 -6.90 -1.44
CA SER A 153 6.69 -7.31 -0.25
C SER A 153 5.26 -7.75 -0.56
N SER A 154 4.94 -7.99 -1.81
CA SER A 154 3.58 -8.34 -2.23
C SER A 154 3.56 -9.49 -3.23
N ASN A 155 2.41 -10.16 -3.33
CA ASN A 155 2.13 -11.01 -4.47
C ASN A 155 1.90 -10.13 -5.71
N VAL A 156 2.51 -10.51 -6.83
CA VAL A 156 2.46 -9.77 -8.10
C VAL A 156 2.01 -10.65 -9.27
N ILE A 157 1.78 -11.94 -9.04
CA ILE A 157 1.17 -12.84 -10.02
C ILE A 157 -0.31 -12.48 -10.25
N SER A 158 -0.86 -12.88 -11.39
CA SER A 158 -2.21 -12.48 -11.84
C SER A 158 -3.33 -12.80 -10.84
N GLY A 159 -3.19 -13.85 -10.03
CA GLY A 159 -4.15 -14.19 -8.97
C GLY A 159 -4.36 -13.08 -7.94
N GLN A 160 -3.37 -12.21 -7.75
CA GLN A 160 -3.46 -11.07 -6.86
C GLN A 160 -4.54 -10.06 -7.28
N ALA A 161 -4.87 -9.97 -8.57
CA ALA A 161 -5.95 -9.10 -9.03
C ALA A 161 -7.29 -9.44 -8.35
N ALA A 162 -7.62 -10.72 -8.24
CA ALA A 162 -8.85 -11.16 -7.58
C ALA A 162 -8.85 -10.84 -6.08
N THR A 163 -7.77 -11.20 -5.36
CA THR A 163 -7.66 -10.96 -3.91
C THR A 163 -7.52 -9.48 -3.58
N GLY A 164 -6.80 -8.72 -4.42
CA GLY A 164 -6.56 -7.29 -4.21
C GLY A 164 -7.82 -6.44 -4.31
N VAL A 165 -8.76 -6.82 -5.16
CA VAL A 165 -10.02 -6.09 -5.36
C VAL A 165 -11.26 -6.79 -4.76
N GLY A 166 -11.09 -7.95 -4.15
CA GLY A 166 -12.17 -8.65 -3.45
C GLY A 166 -13.22 -9.28 -4.37
N ILE A 167 -12.79 -9.82 -5.53
CA ILE A 167 -13.66 -10.55 -6.47
C ILE A 167 -13.25 -12.03 -6.52
N GLY A 168 -14.13 -12.87 -7.04
CA GLY A 168 -13.83 -14.31 -7.22
C GLY A 168 -12.74 -14.54 -8.29
N PRO A 169 -11.94 -15.63 -8.18
CA PRO A 169 -10.87 -15.94 -9.13
C PRO A 169 -11.39 -16.17 -10.56
N ASN A 170 -12.60 -16.65 -10.71
CA ASN A 170 -13.27 -16.85 -12.02
C ASN A 170 -13.67 -15.53 -12.72
N SER A 171 -13.28 -14.38 -12.16
CA SER A 171 -13.52 -13.07 -12.77
C SER A 171 -12.35 -12.58 -13.61
N ILE A 172 -11.30 -13.41 -13.77
CA ILE A 172 -10.15 -13.15 -14.62
C ILE A 172 -10.27 -14.07 -15.83
N ASP A 173 -10.61 -13.49 -16.98
CA ASP A 173 -10.83 -14.26 -18.22
C ASP A 173 -9.53 -14.46 -19.02
N TYR A 174 -8.60 -13.49 -18.93
CA TYR A 174 -7.38 -13.50 -19.72
C TYR A 174 -6.22 -12.85 -18.95
N VAL A 175 -5.03 -13.41 -19.11
CA VAL A 175 -3.79 -12.88 -18.52
C VAL A 175 -2.81 -12.57 -19.63
N LEU A 176 -2.41 -11.31 -19.75
CA LEU A 176 -1.35 -10.85 -20.65
C LEU A 176 -0.04 -10.73 -19.89
N GLY A 177 0.95 -11.54 -20.26
CA GLY A 177 2.32 -11.42 -19.77
C GLY A 177 3.10 -10.42 -20.63
N ILE A 178 3.80 -9.48 -19.97
CA ILE A 178 4.72 -8.54 -20.64
C ILE A 178 6.12 -8.89 -20.21
N VAL A 179 7.00 -9.10 -21.17
CA VAL A 179 8.42 -9.39 -20.94
C VAL A 179 9.29 -8.34 -21.63
N LYS A 180 10.44 -8.06 -21.04
CA LYS A 180 11.48 -7.27 -21.68
C LYS A 180 12.41 -8.23 -22.42
N ALA A 181 12.57 -8.01 -23.72
CA ALA A 181 13.55 -8.71 -24.55
C ALA A 181 14.92 -8.05 -24.46
#